data_3095209a3c1b7a4aeee7690d901e8c7a
#
_entry.id   3095209a3c1b7a4aeee7690d901e8c7a
#
_cell.length_a   1.000
_cell.length_b   1.000
_cell.length_c   1.000
_cell.angle_alpha   90.00
_cell.angle_beta   90.00
_cell.angle_gamma   90.00
#
_symmetry.space_group_name_H-M   'P 1'
#
loop_
_entity.id
_entity.type
_entity.pdbx_description
1 polymer ?
#
loop_
_entity_poly.entity_id
_entity_poly.type
_entity_poly.pdbx_seq_one_letter_code
_entity_poly.pdbx_strand_id
1 'polypeptide(L)'
;DLAHQQFMLLTVQRYFQVLLADRQQQVLKNQHAAVQRSLTEARDRFAIGDLPVTDTHEAAARASGLQAQWLAADSELQMARQVLAESTRLPIEALKPQAPKAAEPVTASPALDQVLTQVREANTGLRLKKAQWDVARQEVKKHQARGGVTLDLVAQAGRDRLSGDGDFGPSGNTQSQQMLGLSLNVPLYSGGYRSAKLQEAVSA
;
A
#
# COMPACT_ATOMS: atom_id res chain seq x y z
N ASP A 1 -5.07 -15.09 -2.03
CA ASP A 1 -4.00 -14.24 -2.49
C ASP A 1 -3.78 -13.10 -1.49
N LEU A 2 -2.60 -13.08 -0.84
CA LEU A 2 -2.30 -12.17 0.29
C LEU A 2 -2.44 -10.69 -0.12
N ALA A 3 -1.95 -10.33 -1.30
CA ALA A 3 -2.02 -8.95 -1.80
C ALA A 3 -3.48 -8.48 -1.97
N HIS A 4 -4.35 -9.35 -2.44
CA HIS A 4 -5.77 -9.03 -2.55
C HIS A 4 -6.43 -8.81 -1.19
N GLN A 5 -6.12 -9.66 -0.20
CA GLN A 5 -6.62 -9.48 1.18
C GLN A 5 -6.12 -8.19 1.82
N GLN A 6 -4.85 -7.86 1.62
CA GLN A 6 -4.28 -6.59 2.09
C GLN A 6 -4.94 -5.38 1.44
N PHE A 7 -5.18 -5.44 0.13
CA PHE A 7 -5.89 -4.38 -0.59
C PHE A 7 -7.33 -4.21 -0.08
N MET A 8 -8.07 -5.30 0.12
CA MET A 8 -9.42 -5.25 0.69
C MET A 8 -9.41 -4.62 2.08
N LEU A 9 -8.50 -5.05 2.96
CA LEU A 9 -8.37 -4.50 4.32
C LEU A 9 -8.07 -2.99 4.28
N LEU A 10 -7.13 -2.58 3.44
CA LEU A 10 -6.78 -1.17 3.26
C LEU A 10 -7.97 -0.35 2.77
N THR A 11 -8.75 -0.87 1.82
CA THR A 11 -9.96 -0.21 1.31
C THR A 11 -11.01 -0.05 2.40
N VAL A 12 -11.23 -1.08 3.21
CA VAL A 12 -12.14 -1.02 4.36
C VAL A 12 -11.68 0.01 5.39
N GLN A 13 -10.38 0.06 5.70
CA GLN A 13 -9.83 1.07 6.61
C GLN A 13 -10.05 2.50 6.08
N ARG A 14 -9.78 2.75 4.79
CA ARG A 14 -10.03 4.05 4.15
C ARG A 14 -11.51 4.43 4.16
N TYR A 15 -12.39 3.46 3.95
CA TYR A 15 -13.83 3.67 4.05
C TYR A 15 -14.26 4.14 5.45
N PHE A 16 -13.77 3.48 6.50
CA PHE A 16 -14.06 3.89 7.87
C PHE A 16 -13.42 5.24 8.24
N GLN A 17 -12.26 5.57 7.69
CA GLN A 17 -11.66 6.91 7.85
C GLN A 17 -12.56 8.01 7.28
N VAL A 18 -13.15 7.80 6.09
CA VAL A 18 -14.13 8.76 5.53
C VAL A 18 -15.34 8.91 6.43
N LEU A 19 -15.90 7.80 6.95
CA LEU A 19 -17.02 7.85 7.87
C LEU A 19 -16.71 8.63 9.15
N LEU A 20 -15.52 8.40 9.72
CA LEU A 20 -15.08 9.09 10.93
C LEU A 20 -14.92 10.60 10.67
N ALA A 21 -14.22 10.96 9.59
CA ALA A 21 -14.01 12.36 9.21
C ALA A 21 -15.35 13.07 8.92
N ASP A 22 -16.30 12.40 8.26
CA ASP A 22 -17.65 12.95 8.01
C ASP A 22 -18.38 13.23 9.32
N ARG A 23 -18.34 12.29 10.27
CA ARG A 23 -18.96 12.48 11.59
C ARG A 23 -18.31 13.61 12.38
N GLN A 24 -17.01 13.69 12.35
CA GLN A 24 -16.26 14.75 13.02
C GLN A 24 -16.58 16.12 12.43
N GLN A 25 -16.59 16.25 11.12
CA GLN A 25 -16.99 17.49 10.43
C GLN A 25 -18.42 17.88 10.79
N GLN A 26 -19.38 16.95 10.83
CA GLN A 26 -20.76 17.23 11.21
C GLN A 26 -20.88 17.70 12.66
N VAL A 27 -20.16 17.09 13.60
CA VAL A 27 -20.16 17.50 15.02
C VAL A 27 -19.62 18.92 15.15
N LEU A 28 -18.48 19.23 14.55
CA LEU A 28 -17.87 20.55 14.60
C LEU A 28 -18.74 21.62 13.93
N LYS A 29 -19.39 21.29 12.81
CA LYS A 29 -20.37 22.16 12.15
C LYS A 29 -21.54 22.51 13.07
N ASN A 30 -22.10 21.52 13.77
CA ASN A 30 -23.19 21.74 14.71
C ASN A 30 -22.75 22.55 15.92
N GLN A 31 -21.54 22.29 16.46
CA GLN A 31 -20.97 23.08 17.54
C GLN A 31 -20.73 24.53 17.13
N HIS A 32 -20.15 24.77 15.95
CA HIS A 32 -19.96 26.11 15.41
C HIS A 32 -21.31 26.84 15.27
N ALA A 33 -22.35 26.20 14.73
CA ALA A 33 -23.68 26.78 14.62
C ALA A 33 -24.30 27.10 15.98
N ALA A 34 -24.05 26.30 17.02
CA ALA A 34 -24.52 26.57 18.37
C ALA A 34 -23.80 27.80 18.97
N VAL A 35 -22.46 27.87 18.85
CA VAL A 35 -21.68 28.99 19.37
C VAL A 35 -21.96 30.30 18.61
N GLN A 36 -22.24 30.23 17.32
CA GLN A 36 -22.69 31.38 16.55
C GLN A 36 -24.01 31.96 17.09
N ARG A 37 -24.95 31.13 17.50
CA ARG A 37 -26.19 31.57 18.17
C ARG A 37 -25.89 32.24 19.51
N SER A 38 -25.01 31.64 20.32
CA SER A 38 -24.59 32.22 21.59
C SER A 38 -23.88 33.55 21.42
N LEU A 39 -23.08 33.72 20.36
CA LEU A 39 -22.46 35.01 20.01
C LEU A 39 -23.52 36.05 19.66
N THR A 40 -24.55 35.70 18.88
CA THR A 40 -25.64 36.61 18.55
C THR A 40 -26.36 37.04 19.81
N GLU A 41 -26.73 36.12 20.70
CA GLU A 41 -27.37 36.40 21.98
C GLU A 41 -26.49 37.29 22.87
N ALA A 42 -25.19 37.04 22.97
CA ALA A 42 -24.28 37.89 23.73
C ALA A 42 -24.22 39.32 23.19
N ARG A 43 -24.25 39.50 21.88
CA ARG A 43 -24.31 40.83 21.22
C ARG A 43 -25.62 41.57 21.51
N ASP A 44 -26.74 40.84 21.43
CA ASP A 44 -28.06 41.42 21.71
C ASP A 44 -28.17 41.89 23.18
N ARG A 45 -27.69 41.04 24.12
CA ARG A 45 -27.65 41.41 25.55
C ARG A 45 -26.70 42.58 25.85
N PHE A 46 -25.54 42.63 25.17
CA PHE A 46 -24.65 43.76 25.27
C PHE A 46 -25.32 45.05 24.77
N ALA A 47 -26.05 44.98 23.66
CA ALA A 47 -26.73 46.14 23.07
C ALA A 47 -27.77 46.78 24.03
N ILE A 48 -28.39 45.98 24.90
CA ILE A 48 -29.33 46.47 25.94
C ILE A 48 -28.68 46.76 27.29
N GLY A 49 -27.33 46.61 27.37
CA GLY A 49 -26.56 46.90 28.61
C GLY A 49 -26.57 45.79 29.65
N ASP A 50 -27.06 44.61 29.33
CA ASP A 50 -27.19 43.45 30.23
C ASP A 50 -25.93 42.59 30.31
N LEU A 51 -24.93 42.83 29.44
CA LEU A 51 -23.70 42.04 29.36
C LEU A 51 -22.49 42.95 29.12
N PRO A 52 -21.31 42.66 29.72
CA PRO A 52 -20.11 43.41 29.46
C PRO A 52 -19.54 43.10 28.05
N VAL A 53 -18.82 44.05 27.46
CA VAL A 53 -18.23 43.91 26.12
C VAL A 53 -17.20 42.75 26.05
N THR A 54 -16.54 42.46 27.16
CA THR A 54 -15.58 41.35 27.28
C THR A 54 -16.18 40.02 26.92
N ASP A 55 -17.41 39.76 27.32
CA ASP A 55 -18.10 38.51 27.11
C ASP A 55 -18.49 38.34 25.61
N THR A 56 -18.79 39.44 24.91
CA THR A 56 -19.00 39.41 23.45
C THR A 56 -17.71 39.08 22.70
N HIS A 57 -16.57 39.62 23.16
CA HIS A 57 -15.27 39.27 22.58
C HIS A 57 -14.88 37.83 22.85
N GLU A 58 -15.15 37.31 24.04
CA GLU A 58 -14.91 35.89 24.35
C GLU A 58 -15.78 35.00 23.49
N ALA A 59 -17.07 35.29 23.36
CA ALA A 59 -17.97 34.53 22.49
C ALA A 59 -17.51 34.56 21.01
N ALA A 60 -17.04 35.72 20.54
CA ALA A 60 -16.50 35.88 19.20
C ALA A 60 -15.22 35.06 18.99
N ALA A 61 -14.30 35.06 19.97
CA ALA A 61 -13.08 34.26 19.92
C ALA A 61 -13.40 32.74 19.88
N ARG A 62 -14.36 32.29 20.70
CA ARG A 62 -14.83 30.89 20.68
C ARG A 62 -15.46 30.50 19.32
N ALA A 63 -16.28 31.37 18.73
CA ALA A 63 -16.89 31.15 17.43
C ALA A 63 -15.83 31.03 16.32
N SER A 64 -14.83 31.92 16.32
CA SER A 64 -13.73 31.88 15.37
C SER A 64 -12.85 30.62 15.53
N GLY A 65 -12.58 30.22 16.78
CA GLY A 65 -11.85 28.99 17.07
C GLY A 65 -12.55 27.75 16.57
N LEU A 66 -13.88 27.62 16.79
CA LEU A 66 -14.67 26.49 16.26
C LEU A 66 -14.81 26.53 14.75
N GLN A 67 -14.88 27.72 14.15
CA GLN A 67 -14.87 27.86 12.69
C GLN A 67 -13.57 27.29 12.09
N ALA A 68 -12.42 27.64 12.68
CA ALA A 68 -11.14 27.10 12.23
C ALA A 68 -11.07 25.57 12.35
N GLN A 69 -11.57 25.02 13.45
CA GLN A 69 -11.62 23.56 13.66
C GLN A 69 -12.55 22.89 12.66
N TRP A 70 -13.71 23.46 12.38
CA TRP A 70 -14.63 22.93 11.37
C TRP A 70 -14.03 22.95 9.97
N LEU A 71 -13.34 24.04 9.57
CA LEU A 71 -12.66 24.13 8.29
C LEU A 71 -11.53 23.10 8.16
N ALA A 72 -10.78 22.88 9.24
CA ALA A 72 -9.75 21.83 9.28
C ALA A 72 -10.36 20.44 9.10
N ALA A 73 -11.45 20.13 9.80
CA ALA A 73 -12.16 18.85 9.67
C ALA A 73 -12.80 18.67 8.28
N ASP A 74 -13.27 19.73 7.65
CA ASP A 74 -13.78 19.69 6.27
C ASP A 74 -12.65 19.34 5.28
N SER A 75 -11.48 19.93 5.44
CA SER A 75 -10.29 19.61 4.63
C SER A 75 -9.84 18.16 4.84
N GLU A 76 -9.88 17.67 6.07
CA GLU A 76 -9.55 16.26 6.38
C GLU A 76 -10.55 15.29 5.72
N LEU A 77 -11.84 15.62 5.75
CA LEU A 77 -12.88 14.84 5.05
C LEU A 77 -12.63 14.81 3.54
N GLN A 78 -12.28 15.94 2.92
CA GLN A 78 -11.97 15.98 1.49
C GLN A 78 -10.76 15.13 1.15
N MET A 79 -9.69 15.19 1.95
CA MET A 79 -8.51 14.33 1.77
C MET A 79 -8.85 12.85 1.93
N ALA A 80 -9.62 12.48 2.95
CA ALA A 80 -10.04 11.10 3.15
C ALA A 80 -10.85 10.56 1.97
N ARG A 81 -11.77 11.37 1.42
CA ARG A 81 -12.55 11.03 0.22
C ARG A 81 -11.65 10.84 -1.00
N GLN A 82 -10.67 11.73 -1.20
CA GLN A 82 -9.71 11.64 -2.30
C GLN A 82 -8.92 10.33 -2.23
N VAL A 83 -8.36 10.00 -1.07
CA VAL A 83 -7.59 8.77 -0.85
C VAL A 83 -8.43 7.51 -1.08
N LEU A 84 -9.72 7.52 -0.70
CA LEU A 84 -10.64 6.41 -0.98
C LEU A 84 -10.94 6.32 -2.49
N ALA A 85 -11.19 7.45 -3.16
CA ALA A 85 -11.45 7.51 -4.60
C ALA A 85 -10.26 6.96 -5.41
N GLU A 86 -9.04 7.36 -5.07
CA GLU A 86 -7.81 6.85 -5.70
C GLU A 86 -7.65 5.34 -5.53
N SER A 87 -7.95 4.80 -4.34
CA SER A 87 -7.84 3.37 -4.09
C SER A 87 -8.89 2.54 -4.80
N THR A 88 -10.11 3.05 -4.92
CA THR A 88 -11.23 2.34 -5.54
C THR A 88 -11.38 2.62 -7.02
N ARG A 89 -10.71 3.66 -7.53
CA ARG A 89 -10.89 4.22 -8.90
C ARG A 89 -12.34 4.65 -9.19
N LEU A 90 -13.10 4.95 -8.14
CA LEU A 90 -14.45 5.47 -8.27
C LEU A 90 -14.43 7.01 -8.17
N PRO A 91 -15.31 7.71 -8.89
CA PRO A 91 -15.44 9.16 -8.74
C PRO A 91 -15.93 9.51 -7.33
N ILE A 92 -15.44 10.62 -6.79
CA ILE A 92 -15.75 11.07 -5.41
C ILE A 92 -17.27 11.21 -5.19
N GLU A 93 -17.98 11.66 -6.21
CA GLU A 93 -19.45 11.85 -6.18
C GLU A 93 -20.22 10.54 -6.01
N ALA A 94 -19.64 9.42 -6.47
CA ALA A 94 -20.23 8.09 -6.30
C ALA A 94 -20.00 7.51 -4.90
N LEU A 95 -19.03 8.07 -4.15
CA LEU A 95 -18.66 7.62 -2.82
C LEU A 95 -19.60 8.25 -1.78
N LYS A 96 -20.69 7.56 -1.46
CA LYS A 96 -21.60 7.92 -0.37
C LYS A 96 -21.45 6.91 0.78
N PRO A 97 -20.43 7.05 1.63
CA PRO A 97 -20.20 6.12 2.71
C PRO A 97 -21.39 6.17 3.70
N GLN A 98 -21.92 4.99 3.98
CA GLN A 98 -22.98 4.81 4.98
C GLN A 98 -22.42 4.02 6.15
N ALA A 99 -22.83 4.40 7.36
CA ALA A 99 -22.48 3.59 8.53
C ALA A 99 -23.04 2.17 8.34
N PRO A 100 -22.25 1.13 8.56
CA PRO A 100 -22.74 -0.23 8.50
C PRO A 100 -23.88 -0.39 9.52
N LYS A 101 -24.90 -1.16 9.15
CA LYS A 101 -25.90 -1.58 10.15
C LYS A 101 -25.19 -2.35 11.24
N ALA A 102 -25.61 -2.18 12.48
CA ALA A 102 -25.06 -2.95 13.59
C ALA A 102 -25.07 -4.43 13.21
N ALA A 103 -23.89 -5.05 13.24
CA ALA A 103 -23.80 -6.49 13.04
C ALA A 103 -24.53 -7.18 14.17
N GLU A 104 -25.27 -8.26 13.86
CA GLU A 104 -25.81 -9.11 14.91
C GLU A 104 -24.64 -9.60 15.80
N PRO A 105 -24.83 -9.63 17.12
CA PRO A 105 -23.80 -10.09 18.01
C PRO A 105 -23.37 -11.51 17.63
N VAL A 106 -22.07 -11.70 17.43
CA VAL A 106 -21.50 -13.04 17.17
C VAL A 106 -21.77 -13.90 18.40
N THR A 107 -22.77 -14.77 18.31
CA THR A 107 -23.32 -15.52 19.45
C THR A 107 -22.43 -16.67 19.90
N ALA A 108 -21.46 -17.12 19.11
CA ALA A 108 -20.48 -18.14 19.49
C ALA A 108 -19.15 -17.94 18.79
N SER A 109 -18.07 -17.89 19.55
CA SER A 109 -16.73 -18.02 18.99
C SER A 109 -16.47 -19.51 18.70
N PRO A 110 -15.94 -19.88 17.54
CA PRO A 110 -15.58 -21.26 17.25
C PRO A 110 -14.52 -21.75 18.24
N ALA A 111 -14.48 -23.05 18.53
CA ALA A 111 -13.49 -23.64 19.42
C ALA A 111 -12.06 -23.36 18.90
N LEU A 112 -11.13 -23.09 19.81
CA LEU A 112 -9.74 -22.71 19.47
C LEU A 112 -9.09 -23.70 18.50
N ASP A 113 -9.29 -25.01 18.68
CA ASP A 113 -8.71 -26.04 17.82
C ASP A 113 -9.25 -25.99 16.39
N GLN A 114 -10.52 -25.65 16.22
CA GLN A 114 -11.12 -25.45 14.90
C GLN A 114 -10.52 -24.21 14.21
N VAL A 115 -10.34 -23.11 14.94
CA VAL A 115 -9.71 -21.89 14.40
C VAL A 115 -8.26 -22.17 14.02
N LEU A 116 -7.49 -22.87 14.85
CA LEU A 116 -6.10 -23.23 14.56
C LEU A 116 -5.97 -24.11 13.32
N THR A 117 -6.89 -25.05 13.14
CA THR A 117 -6.90 -25.91 11.94
C THR A 117 -7.20 -25.08 10.68
N GLN A 118 -8.22 -24.23 10.72
CA GLN A 118 -8.55 -23.32 9.63
C GLN A 118 -7.39 -22.37 9.29
N VAL A 119 -6.72 -21.81 10.30
CA VAL A 119 -5.55 -20.94 10.08
C VAL A 119 -4.42 -21.70 9.40
N ARG A 120 -4.12 -22.93 9.81
CA ARG A 120 -3.06 -23.74 9.17
C ARG A 120 -3.34 -24.03 7.69
N GLU A 121 -4.60 -24.22 7.33
CA GLU A 121 -5.00 -24.59 5.96
C GLU A 121 -5.26 -23.37 5.06
N ALA A 122 -5.91 -22.34 5.59
CA ALA A 122 -6.43 -21.22 4.80
C ALA A 122 -5.62 -19.92 4.93
N ASN A 123 -4.70 -19.80 5.91
CA ASN A 123 -3.96 -18.55 6.11
C ASN A 123 -2.96 -18.30 4.98
N THR A 124 -3.20 -17.25 4.21
CA THR A 124 -2.37 -16.86 3.06
C THR A 124 -0.96 -16.43 3.46
N GLY A 125 -0.79 -15.83 4.64
CA GLY A 125 0.53 -15.47 5.18
C GLY A 125 1.37 -16.70 5.51
N LEU A 126 0.76 -17.73 6.12
CA LEU A 126 1.43 -18.99 6.40
C LEU A 126 1.82 -19.72 5.11
N ARG A 127 0.93 -19.73 4.11
CA ARG A 127 1.23 -20.30 2.78
C ARG A 127 2.37 -19.58 2.10
N LEU A 128 2.43 -18.24 2.18
CA LEU A 128 3.54 -17.46 1.66
C LEU A 128 4.86 -17.82 2.35
N LYS A 129 4.88 -17.90 3.68
CA LYS A 129 6.08 -18.28 4.44
C LYS A 129 6.55 -19.71 4.10
N LYS A 130 5.63 -20.62 3.92
CA LYS A 130 5.96 -21.99 3.48
C LYS A 130 6.56 -22.01 2.07
N ALA A 131 6.01 -21.24 1.13
CA ALA A 131 6.57 -21.12 -0.20
C ALA A 131 7.98 -20.47 -0.18
N GLN A 132 8.19 -19.43 0.65
CA GLN A 132 9.52 -18.85 0.86
C GLN A 132 10.53 -19.85 1.43
N TRP A 133 10.12 -20.65 2.40
CA TRP A 133 10.95 -21.73 2.94
C TRP A 133 11.29 -22.79 1.89
N ASP A 134 10.31 -23.19 1.05
CA ASP A 134 10.56 -24.13 -0.04
C ASP A 134 11.56 -23.56 -1.06
N VAL A 135 11.48 -22.26 -1.39
CA VAL A 135 12.46 -21.57 -2.26
C VAL A 135 13.85 -21.60 -1.63
N ALA A 136 13.98 -21.21 -0.36
CA ALA A 136 15.25 -21.23 0.36
C ALA A 136 15.85 -22.64 0.39
N ARG A 137 15.03 -23.64 0.63
CA ARG A 137 15.45 -25.04 0.61
C ARG A 137 15.95 -25.49 -0.77
N GLN A 138 15.32 -25.03 -1.85
CA GLN A 138 15.81 -25.31 -3.21
C GLN A 138 17.11 -24.59 -3.52
N GLU A 139 17.31 -23.37 -3.02
CA GLU A 139 18.58 -22.65 -3.17
C GLU A 139 19.73 -23.40 -2.49
N VAL A 140 19.53 -23.91 -1.27
CA VAL A 140 20.50 -24.79 -0.60
C VAL A 140 20.86 -26.00 -1.48
N LYS A 141 19.84 -26.70 -2.01
CA LYS A 141 20.06 -27.85 -2.90
C LYS A 141 20.83 -27.48 -4.17
N LYS A 142 20.52 -26.32 -4.75
CA LYS A 142 21.21 -25.80 -5.94
C LYS A 142 22.71 -25.58 -5.64
N HIS A 143 23.04 -24.99 -4.48
CA HIS A 143 24.45 -24.81 -4.08
C HIS A 143 25.15 -26.14 -3.75
N GLN A 144 24.45 -27.11 -3.20
CA GLN A 144 24.96 -28.47 -3.03
C GLN A 144 25.24 -29.15 -4.38
N ALA A 145 24.32 -29.05 -5.35
CA ALA A 145 24.47 -29.65 -6.67
C ALA A 145 25.51 -28.97 -7.57
N ARG A 146 25.66 -27.63 -7.47
CA ARG A 146 26.62 -26.84 -8.26
C ARG A 146 28.10 -27.14 -7.99
N GLY A 147 28.41 -28.11 -7.14
CA GLY A 147 29.76 -28.63 -6.94
C GLY A 147 30.30 -29.41 -8.15
N GLY A 148 29.46 -29.72 -9.12
CA GLY A 148 29.75 -30.59 -10.25
C GLY A 148 30.05 -29.87 -11.57
N VAL A 149 30.28 -30.70 -12.55
CA VAL A 149 30.42 -30.31 -13.97
C VAL A 149 29.09 -29.80 -14.49
N THR A 150 29.09 -28.66 -15.21
CA THR A 150 27.90 -28.19 -15.92
C THR A 150 28.09 -28.33 -17.43
N LEU A 151 27.05 -28.78 -18.11
CA LEU A 151 26.96 -28.87 -19.56
C LEU A 151 25.81 -27.99 -20.03
N ASP A 152 26.15 -26.94 -20.75
CA ASP A 152 25.17 -25.98 -21.24
C ASP A 152 25.08 -26.05 -22.76
N LEU A 153 23.85 -26.05 -23.29
CA LEU A 153 23.57 -25.85 -24.71
C LEU A 153 23.45 -24.32 -24.96
N VAL A 154 24.36 -23.78 -25.75
CA VAL A 154 24.39 -22.35 -26.07
C VAL A 154 23.91 -22.19 -27.50
N ALA A 155 22.83 -21.42 -27.70
CA ALA A 155 22.35 -21.00 -29.02
C ALA A 155 22.30 -19.47 -29.04
N GLN A 156 22.99 -18.88 -30.03
CA GLN A 156 23.02 -17.44 -30.22
C GLN A 156 22.70 -17.12 -31.67
N ALA A 157 21.78 -16.17 -31.90
CA ALA A 157 21.48 -15.63 -33.21
C ALA A 157 21.52 -14.08 -33.11
N GLY A 158 22.34 -13.48 -33.94
CA GLY A 158 22.48 -12.03 -34.02
C GLY A 158 22.47 -11.54 -35.48
N ARG A 159 21.98 -10.34 -35.69
CA ARG A 159 22.06 -9.66 -36.96
C ARG A 159 22.50 -8.21 -36.73
N ASP A 160 23.68 -7.91 -37.17
CA ASP A 160 24.25 -6.58 -37.06
C ASP A 160 24.14 -5.90 -38.41
N ARG A 161 23.58 -4.68 -38.45
CA ARG A 161 23.52 -3.83 -39.63
C ARG A 161 24.29 -2.56 -39.33
N LEU A 162 25.37 -2.37 -40.04
CA LEU A 162 26.17 -1.17 -40.01
C LEU A 162 25.84 -0.38 -41.28
N SER A 163 25.41 0.88 -41.15
CA SER A 163 25.20 1.79 -42.25
C SER A 163 25.90 3.11 -41.94
N GLY A 164 26.63 3.66 -42.93
CA GLY A 164 27.33 4.93 -42.80
C GLY A 164 27.65 5.52 -44.14
N ASP A 165 27.88 6.83 -44.22
CA ASP A 165 28.41 7.52 -45.37
C ASP A 165 29.94 7.58 -45.28
N GLY A 166 30.61 6.96 -46.25
CA GLY A 166 32.06 7.04 -46.38
C GLY A 166 32.46 7.98 -47.54
N ASP A 167 33.77 8.27 -47.66
CA ASP A 167 34.33 9.18 -48.69
C ASP A 167 34.00 8.76 -50.14
N PHE A 168 33.51 7.56 -50.37
CA PHE A 168 33.11 7.00 -51.66
C PHE A 168 31.60 6.72 -51.81
N GLY A 169 30.77 7.30 -50.93
CA GLY A 169 29.31 7.15 -50.95
C GLY A 169 28.79 6.24 -49.81
N PRO A 170 27.44 6.04 -49.78
CA PRO A 170 26.80 5.25 -48.72
C PRO A 170 27.28 3.80 -48.73
N SER A 171 27.81 3.35 -47.63
CA SER A 171 28.23 1.96 -47.42
C SER A 171 27.40 1.31 -46.33
N GLY A 172 26.94 0.09 -46.59
CA GLY A 172 26.17 -0.69 -45.61
C GLY A 172 26.69 -2.13 -45.56
N ASN A 173 26.91 -2.63 -44.38
CA ASN A 173 27.21 -4.04 -44.15
C ASN A 173 26.14 -4.65 -43.26
N THR A 174 25.65 -5.84 -43.65
CA THR A 174 24.73 -6.63 -42.84
C THR A 174 25.41 -7.97 -42.56
N GLN A 175 25.75 -8.19 -41.30
CA GLN A 175 26.34 -9.44 -40.85
C GLN A 175 25.31 -10.22 -40.04
N SER A 176 25.06 -11.47 -40.43
CA SER A 176 24.22 -12.41 -39.68
C SER A 176 25.11 -13.46 -39.06
N GLN A 177 24.99 -13.61 -37.75
CA GLN A 177 25.78 -14.58 -37.02
C GLN A 177 24.82 -15.55 -36.32
N GLN A 178 25.08 -16.82 -36.49
CA GLN A 178 24.36 -17.91 -35.77
C GLN A 178 25.40 -18.83 -35.20
N MET A 179 25.24 -19.15 -33.92
CA MET A 179 26.10 -20.08 -33.21
C MET A 179 25.24 -21.08 -32.43
N LEU A 180 25.58 -22.33 -32.58
CA LEU A 180 25.05 -23.40 -31.74
C LEU A 180 26.23 -24.20 -31.21
N GLY A 181 26.30 -24.37 -29.89
CA GLY A 181 27.42 -25.05 -29.27
C GLY A 181 27.06 -25.69 -27.93
N LEU A 182 27.94 -26.57 -27.48
CA LEU A 182 27.91 -27.14 -26.14
C LEU A 182 29.08 -26.57 -25.34
N SER A 183 28.78 -26.03 -24.17
CA SER A 183 29.77 -25.51 -23.23
C SER A 183 29.86 -26.44 -22.01
N LEU A 184 31.02 -27.06 -21.80
CA LEU A 184 31.31 -27.89 -20.64
C LEU A 184 32.17 -27.07 -19.67
N ASN A 185 31.64 -26.81 -18.47
CA ASN A 185 32.40 -26.12 -17.42
C ASN A 185 32.74 -27.06 -16.28
N VAL A 186 34.03 -27.29 -16.08
CA VAL A 186 34.56 -28.15 -15.03
C VAL A 186 35.40 -27.29 -14.07
N PRO A 187 34.82 -26.86 -12.94
CA PRO A 187 35.53 -26.02 -12.00
C PRO A 187 36.55 -26.86 -11.21
N LEU A 188 37.85 -26.66 -11.44
CA LEU A 188 38.91 -27.40 -10.79
C LEU A 188 39.20 -26.91 -9.37
N TYR A 189 39.09 -25.59 -9.12
CA TYR A 189 39.29 -24.99 -7.81
C TYR A 189 38.46 -23.73 -7.65
N SER A 190 37.87 -23.51 -6.48
CA SER A 190 36.96 -22.37 -6.20
C SER A 190 37.39 -21.52 -4.99
N GLY A 191 38.55 -21.77 -4.39
CA GLY A 191 39.06 -20.97 -3.28
C GLY A 191 38.12 -20.84 -2.08
N GLY A 192 37.30 -21.85 -1.81
CA GLY A 192 36.32 -21.79 -0.70
C GLY A 192 35.00 -21.08 -1.04
N TYR A 193 34.85 -20.47 -2.23
CA TYR A 193 33.63 -19.75 -2.63
C TYR A 193 32.35 -20.61 -2.51
N ARG A 194 32.45 -21.88 -2.87
CA ARG A 194 31.30 -22.80 -2.83
C ARG A 194 30.82 -23.10 -1.41
N SER A 195 31.77 -23.39 -0.51
CA SER A 195 31.45 -23.67 0.89
C SER A 195 30.85 -22.43 1.57
N ALA A 196 31.43 -21.25 1.29
CA ALA A 196 30.86 -19.99 1.78
C ALA A 196 29.45 -19.72 1.26
N LYS A 197 29.19 -19.93 -0.04
CA LYS A 197 27.82 -19.78 -0.62
C LYS A 197 26.84 -20.79 -0.11
N LEU A 198 27.26 -22.02 0.13
CA LEU A 198 26.39 -23.02 0.77
C LEU A 198 26.07 -22.61 2.22
N GLN A 199 27.05 -22.17 2.97
CA GLN A 199 26.86 -21.71 4.35
C GLN A 199 25.95 -20.48 4.41
N GLU A 200 26.12 -19.52 3.50
CA GLU A 200 25.22 -18.38 3.33
C GLU A 200 23.78 -18.83 3.09
N ALA A 201 23.54 -19.76 2.15
CA ALA A 201 22.21 -20.27 1.82
C ALA A 201 21.57 -21.08 2.96
N VAL A 202 22.36 -21.74 3.81
CA VAL A 202 21.88 -22.47 4.99
C VAL A 202 21.51 -21.52 6.13
N SER A 203 22.16 -20.36 6.22
CA SER A 203 21.95 -19.37 7.30
C SER A 203 20.86 -18.33 6.97
N ALA A 204 20.43 -18.26 5.74
CA ALA A 204 19.37 -17.35 5.28
C ALA A 204 17.96 -17.90 5.58
#